data_abf3a429d6abad6d54156edc2f8043ec
#
_entry.id   abf3a429d6abad6d54156edc2f8043ec
#
_cell.length_a   1.000
_cell.length_b   1.000
_cell.length_c   1.000
_cell.angle_alpha   90.00
_cell.angle_beta   90.00
_cell.angle_gamma   90.00
#
_symmetry.space_group_name_H-M   'P 1'
#
loop_
_entity.id
_entity.type
_entity.pdbx_description
1 polymer ?
#
loop_
_entity_poly.entity_id
_entity_poly.type
_entity_poly.pdbx_seq_one_letter_code
_entity_poly.pdbx_strand_id
1 'polypeptide(L)'
;MGMNPAEIRLTGGLSKSEAWRQCIADIFATEVVPVEGEGAAMGAALHAAWVWTNEETPGESLSGIVSDFVRVDEKRRAKPDPQAVKIYERQKRLYKSISSPFKTNEKGSPFELRSELLIQ
;
A
#
# COMPACT_ATOMS: atom_id res chain seq x y z
N MET A 1 5.11 -8.92 8.51
CA MET A 1 3.65 -8.91 8.69
C MET A 1 3.07 -9.88 7.69
N GLY A 2 2.35 -10.92 8.15
CA GLY A 2 1.81 -11.97 7.29
C GLY A 2 0.38 -11.68 6.79
N MET A 3 0.10 -10.43 6.40
CA MET A 3 -1.20 -10.10 5.82
C MET A 3 -1.25 -10.53 4.35
N ASN A 4 -2.30 -11.23 3.97
CA ASN A 4 -2.59 -11.60 2.60
C ASN A 4 -3.94 -10.98 2.20
N PRO A 5 -3.97 -9.71 1.81
CA PRO A 5 -5.21 -9.01 1.49
C PRO A 5 -5.85 -9.59 0.23
N ALA A 6 -7.19 -9.64 0.19
CA ALA A 6 -7.93 -10.05 -1.00
C ALA A 6 -7.87 -8.99 -2.12
N GLU A 7 -7.81 -7.71 -1.76
CA GLU A 7 -7.65 -6.60 -2.69
C GLU A 7 -6.92 -5.41 -2.04
N ILE A 8 -6.32 -4.58 -2.86
CA ILE A 8 -5.70 -3.31 -2.46
C ILE A 8 -6.54 -2.16 -3.00
N ARG A 9 -7.07 -1.34 -2.10
CA ARG A 9 -7.80 -0.12 -2.46
C ARG A 9 -6.84 1.04 -2.52
N LEU A 10 -6.77 1.69 -3.70
CA LEU A 10 -5.84 2.77 -3.97
C LEU A 10 -6.57 4.11 -4.03
N THR A 11 -6.00 5.12 -3.36
CA THR A 11 -6.54 6.49 -3.38
C THR A 11 -5.43 7.50 -3.70
N GLY A 12 -5.80 8.74 -4.01
CA GLY A 12 -4.87 9.83 -4.31
C GLY A 12 -4.37 9.81 -5.76
N GLY A 13 -3.33 10.58 -6.04
CA GLY A 13 -2.84 10.82 -7.40
C GLY A 13 -2.42 9.56 -8.16
N LEU A 14 -1.74 8.63 -7.48
CA LEU A 14 -1.27 7.38 -8.09
C LEU A 14 -2.42 6.45 -8.51
N SER A 15 -3.57 6.53 -7.86
CA SER A 15 -4.73 5.72 -8.23
C SER A 15 -5.29 6.06 -9.62
N LYS A 16 -4.99 7.26 -10.13
CA LYS A 16 -5.44 7.73 -11.45
C LYS A 16 -4.61 7.14 -12.60
N SER A 17 -3.37 6.72 -12.33
CA SER A 17 -2.45 6.16 -13.33
C SER A 17 -2.67 4.66 -13.49
N GLU A 18 -2.97 4.21 -14.71
CA GLU A 18 -3.09 2.79 -15.03
C GLU A 18 -1.78 2.04 -14.79
N ALA A 19 -0.66 2.61 -15.24
CA ALA A 19 0.65 2.00 -15.07
C ALA A 19 1.01 1.79 -13.59
N TRP A 20 0.68 2.75 -12.70
CA TRP A 20 0.91 2.59 -11.27
C TRP A 20 0.00 1.53 -10.64
N ARG A 21 -1.28 1.48 -11.02
CA ARG A 21 -2.19 0.45 -10.52
C ARG A 21 -1.69 -0.95 -10.90
N GLN A 22 -1.30 -1.12 -12.18
CA GLN A 22 -0.75 -2.39 -12.66
C GLN A 22 0.55 -2.76 -11.94
N CYS A 23 1.47 -1.82 -11.82
CA CYS A 23 2.73 -2.04 -11.11
C CYS A 23 2.51 -2.51 -9.65
N ILE A 24 1.57 -1.89 -8.94
CA ILE A 24 1.24 -2.27 -7.56
C ILE A 24 0.60 -3.66 -7.53
N ALA A 25 -0.32 -3.97 -8.46
CA ALA A 25 -0.93 -5.28 -8.56
C ALA A 25 0.13 -6.38 -8.76
N ASP A 26 1.09 -6.15 -9.64
CA ASP A 26 2.16 -7.10 -9.96
C ASP A 26 3.16 -7.28 -8.82
N ILE A 27 3.54 -6.18 -8.15
CA ILE A 27 4.45 -6.22 -6.99
C ILE A 27 3.84 -7.01 -5.84
N PHE A 28 2.55 -6.78 -5.55
CA PHE A 28 1.89 -7.42 -4.41
C PHE A 28 1.18 -8.72 -4.76
N ALA A 29 1.15 -9.10 -6.05
CA ALA A 29 0.42 -10.26 -6.57
C ALA A 29 -1.05 -10.26 -6.11
N THR A 30 -1.68 -9.07 -6.09
CA THR A 30 -3.01 -8.84 -5.53
C THR A 30 -3.77 -7.87 -6.40
N GLU A 31 -5.07 -8.05 -6.55
CA GLU A 31 -5.91 -7.11 -7.31
C GLU A 31 -5.88 -5.71 -6.68
N VAL A 32 -5.82 -4.69 -7.53
CA VAL A 32 -5.81 -3.28 -7.14
C VAL A 32 -6.99 -2.56 -7.74
N VAL A 33 -7.76 -1.86 -6.93
CA VAL A 33 -8.91 -1.08 -7.38
C VAL A 33 -8.80 0.36 -6.86
N PRO A 34 -9.00 1.37 -7.72
CA PRO A 34 -9.02 2.75 -7.26
C PRO A 34 -10.33 3.06 -6.53
N VAL A 35 -10.23 3.84 -5.47
CA VAL A 35 -11.38 4.41 -4.77
C VAL A 35 -11.80 5.68 -5.49
N GLU A 36 -13.12 5.88 -5.67
CA GLU A 36 -13.67 7.09 -6.23
C GLU A 36 -13.56 8.27 -5.25
N GLY A 37 -13.32 9.47 -5.78
CA GLY A 37 -13.25 10.70 -5.01
C GLY A 37 -11.88 10.96 -4.36
N GLU A 38 -11.87 11.95 -3.44
CA GLU A 38 -10.65 12.38 -2.72
C GLU A 38 -10.58 11.72 -1.35
N GLY A 39 -9.84 10.62 -1.27
CA GLY A 39 -9.83 9.70 -0.13
C GLY A 39 -9.52 10.35 1.24
N ALA A 40 -8.56 11.29 1.31
CA ALA A 40 -8.17 11.89 2.59
C ALA A 40 -9.26 12.82 3.15
N ALA A 41 -9.78 13.74 2.33
CA ALA A 41 -10.83 14.66 2.74
C ALA A 41 -12.13 13.92 3.06
N MET A 42 -12.50 12.94 2.22
CA MET A 42 -13.65 12.09 2.45
C MET A 42 -13.52 11.30 3.76
N GLY A 43 -12.35 10.70 4.01
CA GLY A 43 -12.11 9.96 5.25
C GLY A 43 -12.26 10.82 6.50
N ALA A 44 -11.73 12.06 6.47
CA ALA A 44 -11.88 12.99 7.57
C ALA A 44 -13.36 13.37 7.79
N ALA A 45 -14.10 13.65 6.72
CA ALA A 45 -15.52 13.97 6.80
C ALA A 45 -16.36 12.80 7.33
N LEU A 46 -16.10 11.59 6.87
CA LEU A 46 -16.81 10.39 7.34
C LEU A 46 -16.50 10.09 8.82
N HIS A 47 -15.26 10.30 9.25
CA HIS A 47 -14.90 10.14 10.65
C HIS A 47 -15.61 11.17 11.53
N ALA A 48 -15.66 12.44 11.11
CA ALA A 48 -16.40 13.47 11.83
C ALA A 48 -17.91 13.16 11.91
N ALA A 49 -18.49 12.72 10.80
CA ALA A 49 -19.89 12.27 10.77
C ALA A 49 -20.14 11.09 11.71
N TRP A 50 -19.25 10.12 11.74
CA TRP A 50 -19.35 8.97 12.63
C TRP A 50 -19.28 9.38 14.12
N VAL A 51 -18.35 10.27 14.47
CA VAL A 51 -18.25 10.80 15.86
C VAL A 51 -19.57 11.49 16.25
N TRP A 52 -20.06 12.39 15.41
CA TRP A 52 -21.31 13.10 15.66
C TRP A 52 -22.51 12.16 15.80
N THR A 53 -22.65 11.18 14.89
CA THR A 53 -23.73 10.20 14.95
C THR A 53 -23.68 9.36 16.23
N ASN A 54 -22.47 8.97 16.69
CA ASN A 54 -22.34 8.21 17.94
C ASN A 54 -22.56 9.02 19.21
N GLU A 55 -22.44 10.34 19.17
CA GLU A 55 -22.86 11.22 20.28
C GLU A 55 -24.39 11.24 20.40
N GLU A 56 -25.12 11.26 19.28
CA GLU A 56 -26.58 11.25 19.25
C GLU A 56 -27.16 9.86 19.43
N THR A 57 -26.56 8.85 18.80
CA THR A 57 -27.02 7.46 18.79
C THR A 57 -25.83 6.50 18.99
N PRO A 58 -25.45 6.17 20.22
CA PRO A 58 -24.32 5.31 20.51
C PRO A 58 -24.48 3.90 19.90
N GLY A 59 -23.39 3.38 19.30
CA GLY A 59 -23.33 2.03 18.76
C GLY A 59 -23.34 1.94 17.23
N GLU A 60 -23.41 3.06 16.53
CA GLU A 60 -23.29 3.09 15.06
C GLU A 60 -21.86 2.72 14.64
N SER A 61 -21.74 1.75 13.72
CA SER A 61 -20.41 1.33 13.25
C SER A 61 -19.89 2.28 12.17
N LEU A 62 -18.59 2.58 12.22
CA LEU A 62 -17.93 3.36 11.16
C LEU A 62 -18.12 2.69 9.78
N SER A 63 -18.09 1.37 9.71
CA SER A 63 -18.28 0.62 8.46
C SER A 63 -19.68 0.81 7.87
N GLY A 64 -20.72 0.98 8.67
CA GLY A 64 -22.07 1.29 8.19
C GLY A 64 -22.10 2.63 7.43
N ILE A 65 -21.54 3.67 8.05
CA ILE A 65 -21.47 5.01 7.42
C ILE A 65 -20.58 4.98 6.18
N VAL A 66 -19.42 4.32 6.23
CA VAL A 66 -18.44 4.28 5.13
C VAL A 66 -18.98 3.56 3.91
N SER A 67 -19.78 2.49 4.08
CA SER A 67 -20.29 1.67 2.97
C SER A 67 -21.11 2.46 1.95
N ASP A 68 -21.80 3.51 2.38
CA ASP A 68 -22.67 4.31 1.52
C ASP A 68 -21.91 5.32 0.66
N PHE A 69 -20.74 5.73 1.12
CA PHE A 69 -19.96 6.83 0.52
C PHE A 69 -18.69 6.37 -0.18
N VAL A 70 -18.07 5.29 0.26
CA VAL A 70 -16.82 4.80 -0.33
C VAL A 70 -17.12 3.79 -1.43
N ARG A 71 -17.00 4.26 -2.67
CA ARG A 71 -17.18 3.44 -3.87
C ARG A 71 -15.84 3.15 -4.51
N VAL A 72 -15.73 1.98 -5.14
CA VAL A 72 -14.57 1.59 -5.93
C VAL A 72 -14.91 1.66 -7.41
N ASP A 73 -13.93 2.06 -8.23
CA ASP A 73 -14.07 2.07 -9.68
C ASP A 73 -13.65 0.71 -10.26
N GLU A 74 -14.61 -0.20 -10.35
CA GLU A 74 -14.42 -1.55 -10.87
C GLU A 74 -13.90 -1.58 -12.31
N LYS A 75 -14.22 -0.56 -13.12
CA LYS A 75 -13.78 -0.48 -14.53
C LYS A 75 -12.26 -0.28 -14.63
N ARG A 76 -11.65 0.30 -13.61
CA ARG A 76 -10.21 0.56 -13.53
C ARG A 76 -9.46 -0.41 -12.63
N ARG A 77 -10.07 -1.54 -12.28
CA ARG A 77 -9.42 -2.62 -11.52
C ARG A 77 -8.24 -3.17 -12.31
N ALA A 78 -7.08 -3.27 -11.67
CA ALA A 78 -5.89 -3.93 -12.21
C ALA A 78 -5.74 -5.31 -11.58
N LYS A 79 -5.49 -6.31 -12.42
CA LYS A 79 -5.20 -7.68 -12.01
C LYS A 79 -3.71 -7.97 -12.19
N PRO A 80 -3.09 -8.71 -11.27
CA PRO A 80 -1.68 -9.03 -11.39
C PRO A 80 -1.38 -9.90 -12.63
N ASP A 81 -0.36 -9.51 -13.40
CA ASP A 81 0.18 -10.33 -14.47
C ASP A 81 1.13 -11.40 -13.89
N PRO A 82 0.87 -12.70 -14.08
CA PRO A 82 1.71 -13.76 -13.54
C PRO A 82 3.17 -13.71 -14.00
N GLN A 83 3.46 -13.16 -15.17
CA GLN A 83 4.83 -13.02 -15.67
C GLN A 83 5.54 -11.87 -14.96
N ALA A 84 4.88 -10.72 -14.84
CA ALA A 84 5.40 -9.58 -14.11
C ALA A 84 5.61 -9.89 -12.62
N VAL A 85 4.68 -10.60 -11.99
CA VAL A 85 4.80 -11.06 -10.59
C VAL A 85 6.09 -11.84 -10.37
N LYS A 86 6.44 -12.79 -11.26
CA LYS A 86 7.69 -13.55 -11.16
C LYS A 86 8.94 -12.66 -11.25
N ILE A 87 8.90 -11.62 -12.07
CA ILE A 87 9.99 -10.64 -12.19
C ILE A 87 10.12 -9.84 -10.88
N TYR A 88 9.02 -9.31 -10.37
CA TYR A 88 9.01 -8.55 -9.13
C TYR A 88 9.41 -9.38 -7.91
N GLU A 89 9.09 -10.67 -7.89
CA GLU A 89 9.55 -11.60 -6.84
C GLU A 89 11.09 -11.69 -6.78
N ARG A 90 11.75 -11.71 -7.94
CA ARG A 90 13.23 -11.69 -8.02
C ARG A 90 13.77 -10.33 -7.56
N GLN A 91 13.16 -9.23 -8.00
CA GLN A 91 13.57 -7.89 -7.60
C GLN A 91 13.37 -7.65 -6.10
N LYS A 92 12.28 -8.12 -5.51
CA LYS A 92 12.06 -8.06 -4.06
C LYS A 92 13.16 -8.79 -3.26
N ARG A 93 13.62 -9.95 -3.75
CA ARG A 93 14.74 -10.67 -3.14
C ARG A 93 16.03 -9.86 -3.19
N LEU A 94 16.35 -9.30 -4.36
CA LEU A 94 17.51 -8.42 -4.53
C LEU A 94 17.41 -7.20 -3.62
N TYR A 95 16.27 -6.51 -3.62
CA TYR A 95 16.04 -5.36 -2.76
C TYR A 95 16.24 -5.70 -1.26
N LYS A 96 15.71 -6.83 -0.81
CA LYS A 96 15.89 -7.30 0.57
C LYS A 96 17.36 -7.56 0.89
N SER A 97 18.11 -8.20 -0.01
CA SER A 97 19.55 -8.48 0.20
C SER A 97 20.39 -7.21 0.29
N ILE A 98 20.04 -6.19 -0.48
CA ILE A 98 20.71 -4.88 -0.45
C ILE A 98 20.29 -4.06 0.77
N SER A 99 19.00 -4.09 1.14
CA SER A 99 18.46 -3.26 2.21
C SER A 99 18.67 -3.84 3.62
N SER A 100 18.88 -5.14 3.74
CA SER A 100 19.08 -5.82 5.02
C SER A 100 20.27 -5.26 5.83
N PRO A 101 21.47 -5.06 5.25
CA PRO A 101 22.60 -4.49 5.95
C PRO A 101 22.37 -3.07 6.50
N PHE A 102 21.43 -2.32 5.91
CA PHE A 102 21.12 -0.96 6.38
C PHE A 102 20.11 -0.92 7.54
N LYS A 103 19.43 -2.04 7.80
CA LYS A 103 18.42 -2.15 8.86
C LYS A 103 18.96 -2.69 10.17
N THR A 104 20.05 -3.43 10.10
CA THR A 104 20.72 -4.00 11.25
C THR A 104 22.03 -3.26 11.46
N ASN A 105 22.28 -2.78 12.67
CA ASN A 105 23.60 -2.28 13.09
C ASN A 105 24.61 -3.44 13.24
N GLU A 106 24.46 -4.50 12.46
CA GLU A 106 25.37 -5.64 12.48
C GLU A 106 26.68 -5.29 11.75
N LYS A 107 27.79 -5.74 12.33
CA LYS A 107 29.13 -5.65 11.72
C LYS A 107 29.10 -6.16 10.29
N GLY A 108 29.50 -5.32 9.34
CA GLY A 108 29.51 -5.65 7.92
C GLY A 108 28.55 -4.78 7.09
N SER A 109 28.09 -3.65 7.63
CA SER A 109 27.35 -2.69 6.79
C SER A 109 28.25 -2.22 5.64
N PRO A 110 27.70 -1.95 4.44
CA PRO A 110 28.50 -1.43 3.31
C PRO A 110 29.29 -0.16 3.65
N PHE A 111 28.84 0.60 4.64
CA PHE A 111 29.54 1.80 5.11
C PHE A 111 30.75 1.46 5.99
N GLU A 112 30.68 0.43 6.82
CA GLU A 112 31.81 -0.05 7.61
C GLU A 112 32.89 -0.65 6.70
N LEU A 113 32.51 -1.52 5.76
CA LEU A 113 33.42 -2.08 4.75
C LEU A 113 34.09 -0.98 3.93
N ARG A 114 33.35 0.06 3.54
CA ARG A 114 33.92 1.22 2.84
C ARG A 114 34.92 1.97 3.72
N SER A 115 34.60 2.16 4.99
CA SER A 115 35.50 2.83 5.93
C SER A 115 36.79 2.07 6.13
N GLU A 116 36.75 0.75 6.24
CA GLU A 116 37.93 -0.13 6.34
C GLU A 116 38.82 -0.03 5.09
N LEU A 117 38.22 0.07 3.88
CA LEU A 117 38.96 0.21 2.62
C LEU A 117 39.61 1.58 2.45
N LEU A 118 39.13 2.62 3.14
CA LEU A 118 39.68 3.99 3.07
C LEU A 118 40.81 4.24 4.07
N ILE A 119 41.05 3.32 5.01
CA ILE A 119 42.10 3.43 6.06
C ILE A 119 43.42 2.73 5.61
N GLN A 120 43.44 2.06 4.45
CA GLN A 120 44.63 1.52 3.81
C GLN A 120 45.21 2.52 2.80
#